data_7a66143f9969217bfcc22cace73b8d10
#
_entry.id   7a66143f9969217bfcc22cace73b8d10
#
_cell.length_a   1.000
_cell.length_b   1.000
_cell.length_c   1.000
_cell.angle_alpha   90.00
_cell.angle_beta   90.00
_cell.angle_gamma   90.00
#
_symmetry.space_group_name_H-M   'P 1'
#
loop_
_entity.id
_entity.type
_entity.pdbx_description
1 polymer ?
#
loop_
_entity_poly.entity_id
_entity_poly.type
_entity_poly.pdbx_seq_one_letter_code
_entity_poly.pdbx_strand_id
1 'polypeptide(L)'
;HPPPPETYTSRLSSAASDVYKRQSYAFLKNAQPGSSSAIARDAFSVVLNYINASFPDFCGMPMHSTWMHPGHVDNGHALRLQVHDFDESNSFHLHFDFSTEIFDTNQREKAVGHFMAILDSFLENPDQSLDSINLLGTKEFHFLVEKYNDTDTPDLVDPTVLQLFKEQVIKTPGAIAVVDGNKTLSYQELDQISKQMALNLKQLGIGREDFVAVCMDRSASLIVSLLAILKAGAAFVPIDSAFPEQRLAHVLEDSGCVLVLTSGDLKSALPRTTTKIIEYDELTGKSSAEQPTTTGLEAIDKCSLAYMIYTSGSTGRPKGVMIEHRALLNYLAWARKEYMADGPHDLPLFSSVAADLTLTSLFLPLISGSSIVVYPEGKDGLDLSILEVYKDDRVDIIKLTPSHLALLDGSEALPVRVKKLIVGGEDFKASLARRVSSLYGGNITIYNEYGPTE
;
A
#
# COMPACT_ATOMS: atom_id res chain seq x y z
N HIS A 1 -45.50 13.98 17.18
CA HIS A 1 -44.51 15.06 17.22
C HIS A 1 -45.23 16.38 17.04
N PRO A 2 -44.91 17.44 17.81
CA PRO A 2 -45.47 18.75 17.57
C PRO A 2 -45.00 19.25 16.22
N PRO A 3 -45.83 19.97 15.45
CA PRO A 3 -45.39 20.54 14.17
C PRO A 3 -44.19 21.49 14.43
N PRO A 4 -43.21 21.53 13.55
CA PRO A 4 -42.12 22.46 13.67
C PRO A 4 -42.67 23.89 13.73
N PRO A 5 -42.15 24.79 14.56
CA PRO A 5 -42.68 26.14 14.67
C PRO A 5 -42.59 26.85 13.32
N GLU A 6 -43.62 27.59 12.97
CA GLU A 6 -43.80 28.32 11.69
C GLU A 6 -42.58 29.17 11.28
N THR A 7 -41.74 29.53 12.25
CA THR A 7 -40.49 30.26 12.03
C THR A 7 -39.42 29.45 11.27
N TYR A 8 -39.50 28.09 11.26
CA TYR A 8 -38.50 27.27 10.57
C TYR A 8 -38.79 27.13 9.09
N THR A 9 -40.07 26.93 8.71
CA THR A 9 -40.47 26.81 7.29
C THR A 9 -40.26 28.10 6.52
N SER A 10 -40.52 29.27 7.12
CA SER A 10 -40.30 30.56 6.49
C SER A 10 -38.79 30.92 6.33
N ARG A 11 -37.95 30.50 7.27
CA ARG A 11 -36.48 30.70 7.16
C ARG A 11 -35.84 29.76 6.15
N LEU A 12 -36.24 28.51 6.06
CA LEU A 12 -35.73 27.56 5.06
C LEU A 12 -36.21 27.94 3.65
N SER A 13 -37.46 28.32 3.46
CA SER A 13 -37.96 28.74 2.15
C SER A 13 -37.36 30.07 1.68
N SER A 14 -37.16 31.04 2.59
CA SER A 14 -36.50 32.30 2.25
C SER A 14 -35.00 32.12 2.00
N ALA A 15 -34.31 31.30 2.80
CA ALA A 15 -32.89 30.99 2.60
C ALA A 15 -32.65 30.18 1.31
N ALA A 16 -33.45 29.16 1.04
CA ALA A 16 -33.35 28.38 -0.19
C ALA A 16 -33.67 29.25 -1.43
N SER A 17 -34.71 30.08 -1.37
CA SER A 17 -35.04 31.03 -2.43
C SER A 17 -33.97 32.12 -2.61
N ASP A 18 -33.34 32.56 -1.53
CA ASP A 18 -32.29 33.62 -1.58
C ASP A 18 -30.96 33.01 -2.09
N VAL A 19 -30.64 31.78 -1.71
CA VAL A 19 -29.48 31.02 -2.24
C VAL A 19 -29.69 30.74 -3.74
N TYR A 20 -30.88 30.30 -4.16
CA TYR A 20 -31.20 30.05 -5.55
C TYR A 20 -31.13 31.35 -6.39
N LYS A 21 -31.67 32.46 -5.89
CA LYS A 21 -31.62 33.76 -6.56
C LYS A 21 -30.18 34.31 -6.62
N ARG A 22 -29.39 34.15 -5.57
CA ARG A 22 -27.98 34.59 -5.55
C ARG A 22 -27.10 33.75 -6.47
N GLN A 23 -27.31 32.45 -6.54
CA GLN A 23 -26.55 31.55 -7.42
C GLN A 23 -26.85 31.83 -8.89
N SER A 24 -28.12 31.96 -9.28
CA SER A 24 -28.52 32.29 -10.63
C SER A 24 -28.01 33.69 -11.09
N TYR A 25 -28.00 34.68 -10.21
CA TYR A 25 -27.58 36.02 -10.54
C TYR A 25 -26.06 36.19 -10.63
N ALA A 26 -25.29 35.55 -9.77
CA ALA A 26 -23.82 35.59 -9.81
C ALA A 26 -23.28 34.89 -11.07
N PHE A 27 -23.91 33.79 -11.48
CA PHE A 27 -23.51 33.01 -12.65
C PHE A 27 -23.83 33.73 -13.98
N LEU A 28 -25.03 34.30 -14.09
CA LEU A 28 -25.46 35.02 -15.28
C LEU A 28 -24.67 36.31 -15.50
N LYS A 29 -24.13 36.91 -14.46
CA LYS A 29 -23.36 38.17 -14.54
C LYS A 29 -21.96 38.00 -15.13
N ASN A 30 -21.39 36.78 -15.07
CA ASN A 30 -20.04 36.50 -15.57
C ASN A 30 -20.01 35.62 -16.84
N ALA A 31 -21.17 35.19 -17.35
CA ALA A 31 -21.24 34.41 -18.58
C ALA A 31 -21.21 35.29 -19.80
N GLN A 32 -20.21 35.15 -20.66
CA GLN A 32 -20.22 35.79 -21.97
C GLN A 32 -21.36 35.25 -22.85
N PRO A 33 -21.98 36.10 -23.68
CA PRO A 33 -23.04 35.64 -24.60
C PRO A 33 -22.46 34.59 -25.56
N GLY A 34 -22.92 33.32 -25.45
CA GLY A 34 -22.53 32.22 -26.31
C GLY A 34 -21.98 30.95 -25.59
N SER A 35 -21.67 31.03 -24.28
CA SER A 35 -21.10 29.89 -23.54
C SER A 35 -22.06 29.25 -22.50
N SER A 36 -23.33 29.65 -22.50
CA SER A 36 -24.24 29.44 -21.37
C SER A 36 -24.73 28.01 -21.12
N SER A 37 -24.57 27.06 -22.05
CA SER A 37 -25.11 25.71 -21.85
C SER A 37 -24.11 24.68 -21.28
N ALA A 38 -22.82 24.85 -21.52
CA ALA A 38 -21.80 23.93 -21.05
C ALA A 38 -21.34 24.21 -19.61
N ILE A 39 -21.19 25.51 -19.26
CA ILE A 39 -20.69 25.94 -17.96
C ILE A 39 -21.72 25.73 -16.84
N ALA A 40 -23.01 25.79 -17.15
CA ALA A 40 -24.07 25.56 -16.15
C ALA A 40 -24.24 24.09 -15.78
N ARG A 41 -23.85 23.16 -16.65
CA ARG A 41 -23.97 21.70 -16.41
C ARG A 41 -22.98 21.18 -15.38
N ASP A 42 -21.82 21.78 -15.24
CA ASP A 42 -20.75 21.31 -14.35
C ASP A 42 -20.68 22.07 -13.01
N ALA A 43 -21.57 23.05 -12.80
CA ALA A 43 -21.48 23.94 -11.64
C ALA A 43 -21.97 23.31 -10.33
N PHE A 44 -22.90 22.35 -10.39
CA PHE A 44 -23.50 21.72 -9.21
C PHE A 44 -23.66 20.22 -9.45
N SER A 45 -23.03 19.40 -8.61
CA SER A 45 -23.19 17.96 -8.61
C SER A 45 -24.38 17.48 -7.77
N VAL A 46 -24.85 18.31 -6.83
CA VAL A 46 -25.97 18.01 -5.95
C VAL A 46 -26.99 19.14 -5.96
N VAL A 47 -28.27 18.80 -6.10
CA VAL A 47 -29.40 19.76 -6.08
C VAL A 47 -30.40 19.36 -5.02
N LEU A 48 -30.80 20.31 -4.18
CA LEU A 48 -31.93 20.21 -3.26
C LEU A 48 -33.08 21.06 -3.77
N ASN A 49 -34.25 20.45 -3.95
CA ASN A 49 -35.48 21.13 -4.37
C ASN A 49 -36.57 20.90 -3.32
N TYR A 50 -37.09 21.97 -2.72
CA TYR A 50 -38.22 21.92 -1.81
C TYR A 50 -39.45 22.40 -2.53
N ILE A 51 -40.51 21.57 -2.59
CA ILE A 51 -41.76 21.85 -3.28
C ILE A 51 -42.88 21.83 -2.24
N ASN A 52 -43.44 22.99 -2.00
CA ASN A 52 -44.68 23.14 -1.22
C ASN A 52 -45.84 23.46 -2.16
N ALA A 53 -46.85 22.64 -2.15
CA ALA A 53 -48.05 22.82 -2.97
C ALA A 53 -49.30 22.29 -2.25
N SER A 54 -50.37 23.07 -2.28
CA SER A 54 -51.66 22.61 -1.84
C SER A 54 -52.60 22.40 -3.04
N PHE A 55 -53.27 21.29 -3.05
CA PHE A 55 -54.21 20.93 -4.10
C PHE A 55 -55.65 20.97 -3.51
N PRO A 56 -56.38 22.05 -3.76
CA PRO A 56 -57.73 22.15 -3.21
C PRO A 56 -58.67 21.06 -3.78
N ASP A 57 -59.68 20.72 -3.02
CA ASP A 57 -60.69 19.77 -3.44
C ASP A 57 -61.27 20.14 -4.81
N PHE A 58 -61.41 19.16 -5.66
CA PHE A 58 -62.09 19.34 -6.96
C PHE A 58 -63.60 19.09 -6.79
N CYS A 59 -64.37 20.14 -6.84
CA CYS A 59 -65.83 20.05 -6.65
C CYS A 59 -66.26 19.33 -5.35
N GLY A 60 -65.55 19.53 -4.25
CA GLY A 60 -65.82 18.89 -2.97
C GLY A 60 -65.32 17.43 -2.84
N MET A 61 -64.58 16.96 -3.80
CA MET A 61 -63.91 15.64 -3.75
C MET A 61 -62.42 15.82 -3.41
N PRO A 62 -61.90 15.09 -2.41
CA PRO A 62 -60.49 15.16 -2.06
C PRO A 62 -59.64 14.70 -3.24
N MET A 63 -58.61 15.47 -3.53
CA MET A 63 -57.63 15.14 -4.57
C MET A 63 -56.43 14.40 -3.94
N HIS A 64 -55.96 13.38 -4.64
CA HIS A 64 -54.70 12.74 -4.30
C HIS A 64 -53.69 13.05 -5.40
N SER A 65 -52.56 13.65 -5.02
CA SER A 65 -51.47 13.89 -5.95
C SER A 65 -50.44 12.76 -5.85
N THR A 66 -50.02 12.25 -7.01
CA THR A 66 -48.91 11.27 -7.09
C THR A 66 -47.82 11.85 -7.95
N TRP A 67 -46.61 11.96 -7.36
CA TRP A 67 -45.44 12.35 -8.13
C TRP A 67 -44.98 11.19 -9.00
N MET A 68 -44.90 11.44 -10.30
CA MET A 68 -44.34 10.47 -11.24
C MET A 68 -43.04 10.98 -11.83
N HIS A 69 -41.94 10.26 -11.58
CA HIS A 69 -40.65 10.56 -12.17
C HIS A 69 -40.73 10.25 -13.69
N PRO A 70 -40.41 11.21 -14.57
CA PRO A 70 -40.56 11.02 -16.02
C PRO A 70 -39.52 10.09 -16.65
N GLY A 71 -38.60 9.51 -15.86
CA GLY A 71 -37.52 8.63 -16.35
C GLY A 71 -36.42 9.35 -17.12
N HIS A 72 -36.50 10.68 -17.23
CA HIS A 72 -35.44 11.46 -17.87
C HIS A 72 -34.24 11.65 -16.92
N VAL A 73 -33.07 11.32 -17.44
CA VAL A 73 -31.80 11.60 -16.79
C VAL A 73 -31.44 13.06 -17.03
N ASP A 74 -31.36 13.85 -15.97
CA ASP A 74 -30.75 15.16 -16.03
C ASP A 74 -29.22 14.94 -15.97
N ASN A 75 -28.57 14.97 -17.12
CA ASN A 75 -27.16 14.62 -17.30
C ASN A 75 -26.16 15.53 -16.57
N GLY A 76 -26.63 16.45 -15.72
CA GLY A 76 -25.77 17.41 -15.03
C GLY A 76 -25.59 17.18 -13.53
N HIS A 77 -26.37 16.30 -12.90
CA HIS A 77 -26.35 16.16 -11.45
C HIS A 77 -26.07 14.71 -11.01
N ALA A 78 -25.17 14.55 -10.04
CA ALA A 78 -24.90 13.27 -9.40
C ALA A 78 -26.07 12.83 -8.52
N LEU A 79 -26.65 13.79 -7.79
CA LEU A 79 -27.78 13.58 -6.88
C LEU A 79 -28.73 14.77 -6.95
N ARG A 80 -30.03 14.47 -7.06
CA ARG A 80 -31.10 15.42 -6.81
C ARG A 80 -31.95 14.92 -5.67
N LEU A 81 -32.12 15.73 -4.63
CA LEU A 81 -33.06 15.51 -3.55
C LEU A 81 -34.27 16.44 -3.72
N GLN A 82 -35.48 15.87 -3.81
CA GLN A 82 -36.70 16.60 -3.81
C GLN A 82 -37.47 16.36 -2.53
N VAL A 83 -37.82 17.41 -1.83
CA VAL A 83 -38.64 17.39 -0.62
C VAL A 83 -40.03 17.91 -0.99
N HIS A 84 -41.01 17.06 -0.90
CA HIS A 84 -42.42 17.40 -1.20
C HIS A 84 -43.18 17.59 0.10
N ASP A 85 -43.80 18.76 0.23
CA ASP A 85 -44.74 19.14 1.29
C ASP A 85 -46.07 19.48 0.62
N PHE A 86 -46.88 18.44 0.41
CA PHE A 86 -48.15 18.59 -0.27
C PHE A 86 -49.30 18.52 0.69
N ASP A 87 -50.30 19.43 0.46
CA ASP A 87 -51.61 19.44 1.12
C ASP A 87 -51.55 19.57 2.64
N GLU A 88 -50.53 20.22 3.21
CA GLU A 88 -50.35 20.42 4.65
C GLU A 88 -50.53 19.12 5.46
N SER A 89 -50.14 18.00 4.86
CA SER A 89 -50.32 16.63 5.41
C SER A 89 -49.51 16.35 6.65
N ASN A 90 -48.69 17.31 7.12
CA ASN A 90 -47.69 17.14 8.18
C ASN A 90 -46.71 15.98 7.90
N SER A 91 -46.54 15.59 6.67
CA SER A 91 -45.60 14.58 6.23
C SER A 91 -44.78 15.08 5.05
N PHE A 92 -43.47 14.86 5.11
CA PHE A 92 -42.57 15.17 4.03
C PHE A 92 -42.20 13.90 3.25
N HIS A 93 -42.29 13.99 1.92
CA HIS A 93 -41.84 12.91 1.04
C HIS A 93 -40.47 13.30 0.46
N LEU A 94 -39.45 12.46 0.70
CA LEU A 94 -38.12 12.65 0.19
C LEU A 94 -37.90 11.77 -1.03
N HIS A 95 -37.61 12.37 -2.18
CA HIS A 95 -37.34 11.66 -3.43
C HIS A 95 -35.86 11.88 -3.78
N PHE A 96 -35.09 10.78 -3.89
CA PHE A 96 -33.69 10.78 -4.22
C PHE A 96 -33.51 10.28 -5.66
N ASP A 97 -33.05 11.16 -6.54
CA ASP A 97 -32.70 10.83 -7.92
C ASP A 97 -31.18 10.74 -8.03
N PHE A 98 -30.65 9.55 -8.27
CA PHE A 98 -29.22 9.30 -8.40
C PHE A 98 -28.82 9.06 -9.86
N SER A 99 -27.67 9.61 -10.26
CA SER A 99 -27.02 9.23 -11.50
C SER A 99 -26.52 7.78 -11.42
N THR A 100 -26.98 6.92 -12.30
CA THR A 100 -26.54 5.51 -12.37
C THR A 100 -25.12 5.36 -12.92
N GLU A 101 -24.57 6.39 -13.55
CA GLU A 101 -23.18 6.42 -13.98
C GLU A 101 -22.19 6.66 -12.81
N ILE A 102 -22.69 7.27 -11.72
CA ILE A 102 -21.88 7.65 -10.55
C ILE A 102 -22.14 6.70 -9.38
N PHE A 103 -23.40 6.32 -9.15
CA PHE A 103 -23.82 5.52 -8.00
C PHE A 103 -24.38 4.16 -8.42
N ASP A 104 -23.75 3.10 -7.95
CA ASP A 104 -24.33 1.76 -8.01
C ASP A 104 -25.47 1.59 -6.99
N THR A 105 -26.15 0.45 -7.02
CA THR A 105 -27.30 0.18 -6.14
C THR A 105 -26.94 0.25 -4.66
N ASN A 106 -25.79 -0.32 -4.26
CA ASN A 106 -25.33 -0.33 -2.87
C ASN A 106 -24.95 1.07 -2.39
N GLN A 107 -24.27 1.85 -3.24
CA GLN A 107 -23.91 3.24 -2.94
C GLN A 107 -25.15 4.12 -2.75
N ARG A 108 -26.23 3.91 -3.55
CA ARG A 108 -27.50 4.64 -3.41
C ARG A 108 -28.17 4.34 -2.07
N GLU A 109 -28.25 3.07 -1.69
CA GLU A 109 -28.85 2.66 -0.41
C GLU A 109 -28.08 3.26 0.77
N LYS A 110 -26.75 3.22 0.72
CA LYS A 110 -25.89 3.84 1.75
C LYS A 110 -26.06 5.36 1.81
N ALA A 111 -26.07 6.04 0.67
CA ALA A 111 -26.22 7.49 0.62
C ALA A 111 -27.57 7.95 1.23
N VAL A 112 -28.66 7.23 0.95
CA VAL A 112 -29.97 7.49 1.60
C VAL A 112 -29.87 7.25 3.10
N GLY A 113 -29.26 6.14 3.54
CA GLY A 113 -29.11 5.83 4.96
C GLY A 113 -28.29 6.90 5.70
N HIS A 114 -27.18 7.35 5.13
CA HIS A 114 -26.34 8.41 5.70
C HIS A 114 -27.09 9.75 5.76
N PHE A 115 -27.82 10.10 4.69
CA PHE A 115 -28.65 11.31 4.69
C PHE A 115 -29.70 11.29 5.82
N MET A 116 -30.41 10.17 5.97
CA MET A 116 -31.40 10.02 7.02
C MET A 116 -30.79 10.08 8.42
N ALA A 117 -29.61 9.46 8.62
CA ALA A 117 -28.90 9.54 9.89
C ALA A 117 -28.51 10.99 10.27
N ILE A 118 -28.06 11.78 9.28
CA ILE A 118 -27.79 13.21 9.47
C ILE A 118 -29.06 13.97 9.84
N LEU A 119 -30.12 13.74 9.08
CA LEU A 119 -31.39 14.42 9.29
C LEU A 119 -31.97 14.12 10.67
N ASP A 120 -32.01 12.85 11.07
CA ASP A 120 -32.50 12.42 12.39
C ASP A 120 -31.67 13.03 13.50
N SER A 121 -30.34 13.03 13.36
CA SER A 121 -29.42 13.63 14.32
C SER A 121 -29.67 15.13 14.52
N PHE A 122 -29.88 15.89 13.45
CA PHE A 122 -30.22 17.31 13.52
C PHE A 122 -31.63 17.58 14.04
N LEU A 123 -32.59 16.68 13.80
CA LEU A 123 -33.93 16.79 14.38
C LEU A 123 -33.91 16.56 15.88
N GLU A 124 -33.02 15.70 16.38
CA GLU A 124 -32.83 15.45 17.81
C GLU A 124 -32.08 16.61 18.50
N ASN A 125 -31.00 17.11 17.89
CA ASN A 125 -30.21 18.20 18.41
C ASN A 125 -29.68 19.13 17.30
N PRO A 126 -30.42 20.21 16.98
CA PRO A 126 -30.08 21.09 15.88
C PRO A 126 -28.80 21.92 16.09
N ASP A 127 -28.32 22.01 17.33
CA ASP A 127 -27.13 22.80 17.72
C ASP A 127 -25.86 21.96 17.80
N GLN A 128 -25.90 20.66 17.48
CA GLN A 128 -24.73 19.81 17.51
C GLN A 128 -23.73 20.14 16.39
N SER A 129 -22.44 19.82 16.64
CA SER A 129 -21.39 19.92 15.64
C SER A 129 -21.57 18.87 14.55
N LEU A 130 -21.26 19.23 13.30
CA LEU A 130 -21.21 18.26 12.18
C LEU A 130 -20.27 17.09 12.45
N ASP A 131 -19.14 17.35 13.11
CA ASP A 131 -18.13 16.33 13.44
C ASP A 131 -18.60 15.30 14.49
N SER A 132 -19.71 15.60 15.21
CA SER A 132 -20.26 14.67 16.19
C SER A 132 -21.28 13.69 15.62
N ILE A 133 -21.66 13.84 14.36
CA ILE A 133 -22.68 13.01 13.72
C ILE A 133 -22.10 11.66 13.31
N ASN A 134 -22.65 10.58 13.84
CA ASN A 134 -22.30 9.25 13.38
C ASN A 134 -23.12 8.91 12.12
N LEU A 135 -22.44 8.85 10.97
CA LEU A 135 -23.04 8.51 9.68
C LEU A 135 -23.31 7.02 9.51
N LEU A 136 -22.56 6.18 10.24
CA LEU A 136 -22.59 4.73 10.05
C LEU A 136 -23.78 4.12 10.82
N GLY A 137 -24.67 3.46 10.12
CA GLY A 137 -25.64 2.57 10.76
C GLY A 137 -24.94 1.38 11.44
N THR A 138 -25.59 0.77 12.44
CA THR A 138 -25.04 -0.34 13.23
C THR A 138 -24.45 -1.47 12.37
N LYS A 139 -25.10 -1.85 11.29
CA LYS A 139 -24.62 -2.91 10.37
C LYS A 139 -23.38 -2.50 9.60
N GLU A 140 -23.32 -1.26 9.15
CA GLU A 140 -22.18 -0.74 8.41
C GLU A 140 -20.97 -0.53 9.33
N PHE A 141 -21.20 -0.01 10.54
CA PHE A 141 -20.19 0.10 11.58
C PHE A 141 -19.58 -1.28 11.89
N HIS A 142 -20.42 -2.28 12.20
CA HIS A 142 -19.95 -3.64 12.48
C HIS A 142 -19.16 -4.23 11.30
N PHE A 143 -19.61 -3.98 10.05
CA PHE A 143 -18.88 -4.45 8.88
C PHE A 143 -17.51 -3.77 8.74
N LEU A 144 -17.46 -2.43 8.83
CA LEU A 144 -16.23 -1.67 8.56
C LEU A 144 -15.22 -1.74 9.72
N VAL A 145 -15.70 -1.71 10.97
CA VAL A 145 -14.84 -1.62 12.14
C VAL A 145 -14.47 -2.99 12.70
N GLU A 146 -15.39 -3.96 12.65
CA GLU A 146 -15.17 -5.28 13.25
C GLU A 146 -14.84 -6.32 12.17
N LYS A 147 -15.81 -6.63 11.30
CA LYS A 147 -15.66 -7.71 10.33
C LYS A 147 -14.56 -7.48 9.29
N TYR A 148 -14.41 -6.25 8.81
CA TYR A 148 -13.37 -5.92 7.83
C TYR A 148 -11.98 -5.93 8.44
N ASN A 149 -11.88 -5.68 9.75
CA ASN A 149 -10.65 -5.71 10.53
C ASN A 149 -10.43 -7.04 11.28
N ASP A 150 -11.30 -8.03 11.11
CA ASP A 150 -11.11 -9.38 11.64
C ASP A 150 -10.05 -10.11 10.79
N THR A 151 -8.82 -9.68 10.99
CA THR A 151 -7.64 -10.17 10.27
C THR A 151 -6.79 -11.11 11.13
N ASP A 152 -7.26 -11.44 12.33
CA ASP A 152 -6.58 -12.39 13.22
C ASP A 152 -6.46 -13.75 12.53
N THR A 153 -5.25 -14.19 12.35
CA THR A 153 -4.95 -15.54 11.90
C THR A 153 -4.55 -16.37 13.10
N PRO A 154 -5.42 -17.33 13.54
CA PRO A 154 -5.02 -18.22 14.60
C PRO A 154 -3.79 -19.02 14.15
N ASP A 155 -2.77 -19.00 14.97
CA ASP A 155 -1.60 -19.87 14.93
C ASP A 155 -0.85 -19.94 13.59
N LEU A 156 -0.11 -18.89 13.27
CA LEU A 156 1.17 -19.10 12.61
C LEU A 156 2.04 -19.88 13.60
N VAL A 157 1.90 -21.22 13.59
CA VAL A 157 2.79 -22.11 14.33
C VAL A 157 4.19 -21.82 13.84
N ASP A 158 4.86 -21.08 14.56
CA ASP A 158 6.23 -20.74 14.85
C ASP A 158 7.43 -21.06 13.92
N PRO A 159 7.36 -21.16 12.57
CA PRO A 159 8.58 -21.19 11.82
C PRO A 159 9.18 -19.79 11.73
N THR A 160 10.50 -19.68 11.73
CA THR A 160 11.18 -18.46 11.24
C THR A 160 11.24 -18.48 9.71
N VAL A 161 11.54 -17.32 9.09
CA VAL A 161 11.78 -17.25 7.63
C VAL A 161 12.86 -18.25 7.18
N LEU A 162 13.88 -18.48 8.02
CA LEU A 162 14.94 -19.45 7.76
C LEU A 162 14.45 -20.91 7.77
N GLN A 163 13.47 -21.22 8.62
CA GLN A 163 12.87 -22.55 8.63
C GLN A 163 12.04 -22.79 7.37
N LEU A 164 11.24 -21.83 6.95
CA LEU A 164 10.48 -21.90 5.69
C LEU A 164 11.41 -22.00 4.47
N PHE A 165 12.50 -21.24 4.46
CA PHE A 165 13.53 -21.36 3.43
C PHE A 165 14.15 -22.76 3.41
N LYS A 166 14.50 -23.32 4.58
CA LYS A 166 15.05 -24.68 4.70
C LYS A 166 14.07 -25.75 4.22
N GLU A 167 12.79 -25.61 4.54
CA GLU A 167 11.75 -26.51 4.01
C GLU A 167 11.71 -26.47 2.48
N GLN A 168 11.86 -25.27 1.89
CA GLN A 168 11.89 -25.13 0.44
C GLN A 168 13.17 -25.72 -0.16
N VAL A 169 14.33 -25.57 0.49
CA VAL A 169 15.59 -26.24 0.09
C VAL A 169 15.40 -27.76 0.04
N ILE A 170 14.73 -28.34 1.04
CA ILE A 170 14.46 -29.79 1.10
C ILE A 170 13.49 -30.21 -0.02
N LYS A 171 12.46 -29.39 -0.26
CA LYS A 171 11.40 -29.69 -1.24
C LYS A 171 11.89 -29.62 -2.69
N THR A 172 12.70 -28.61 -3.02
CA THR A 172 13.15 -28.34 -4.39
C THR A 172 14.62 -27.89 -4.42
N PRO A 173 15.59 -28.75 -4.03
CA PRO A 173 16.99 -28.38 -3.87
C PRO A 173 17.65 -27.87 -5.17
N GLY A 174 17.28 -28.45 -6.31
CA GLY A 174 17.82 -28.10 -7.62
C GLY A 174 17.09 -26.96 -8.33
N ALA A 175 15.98 -26.42 -7.75
CA ALA A 175 15.30 -25.27 -8.34
C ALA A 175 16.18 -24.02 -8.21
N ILE A 176 16.06 -23.09 -9.18
CA ILE A 176 16.79 -21.81 -9.16
C ILE A 176 16.17 -20.93 -8.10
N ALA A 177 16.98 -20.43 -7.17
CA ALA A 177 16.60 -19.48 -6.14
C ALA A 177 17.01 -18.04 -6.47
N VAL A 178 18.15 -17.86 -7.15
CA VAL A 178 18.69 -16.55 -7.52
C VAL A 178 19.20 -16.58 -8.95
N VAL A 179 18.88 -15.52 -9.71
CA VAL A 179 19.40 -15.25 -11.04
C VAL A 179 20.12 -13.90 -11.00
N ASP A 180 21.42 -13.87 -11.28
CA ASP A 180 22.26 -12.67 -11.26
C ASP A 180 23.04 -12.58 -12.56
N GLY A 181 22.51 -11.87 -13.55
CA GLY A 181 23.01 -11.86 -14.92
C GLY A 181 23.05 -13.26 -15.52
N ASN A 182 24.25 -13.76 -15.79
CA ASN A 182 24.48 -15.12 -16.31
C ASN A 182 24.74 -16.17 -15.21
N LYS A 183 24.80 -15.75 -13.96
CA LYS A 183 25.01 -16.65 -12.82
C LYS A 183 23.67 -17.03 -12.21
N THR A 184 23.54 -18.29 -11.83
CA THR A 184 22.36 -18.76 -11.10
C THR A 184 22.81 -19.52 -9.86
N LEU A 185 22.01 -19.44 -8.80
CA LEU A 185 22.16 -20.28 -7.62
C LEU A 185 20.88 -21.09 -7.43
N SER A 186 21.02 -22.39 -7.26
CA SER A 186 19.95 -23.24 -6.81
C SER A 186 19.67 -23.01 -5.32
N TYR A 187 18.53 -23.46 -4.84
CA TYR A 187 18.17 -23.45 -3.42
C TYR A 187 19.23 -24.13 -2.56
N GLN A 188 19.76 -25.28 -3.02
CA GLN A 188 20.80 -26.02 -2.33
C GLN A 188 22.12 -25.26 -2.27
N GLU A 189 22.56 -24.67 -3.38
CA GLU A 189 23.81 -23.87 -3.43
C GLU A 189 23.69 -22.62 -2.55
N LEU A 190 22.58 -21.90 -2.61
CA LEU A 190 22.31 -20.73 -1.78
C LEU A 190 22.35 -21.10 -0.29
N ASP A 191 21.74 -22.24 0.09
CA ASP A 191 21.76 -22.72 1.47
C ASP A 191 23.18 -23.09 1.94
N GLN A 192 23.94 -23.80 1.10
CA GLN A 192 25.32 -24.22 1.42
C GLN A 192 26.25 -23.03 1.59
N ILE A 193 26.23 -22.08 0.64
CA ILE A 193 27.12 -20.93 0.68
C ILE A 193 26.78 -20.02 1.88
N SER A 194 25.50 -19.72 2.09
CA SER A 194 25.07 -18.87 3.21
C SER A 194 25.29 -19.55 4.57
N LYS A 195 25.20 -20.88 4.64
CA LYS A 195 25.52 -21.65 5.86
C LYS A 195 27.02 -21.60 6.17
N GLN A 196 27.87 -21.80 5.17
CA GLN A 196 29.33 -21.72 5.36
C GLN A 196 29.73 -20.33 5.83
N MET A 197 29.19 -19.29 5.22
CA MET A 197 29.45 -17.91 5.60
C MET A 197 28.95 -17.60 7.02
N ALA A 198 27.79 -18.15 7.43
CA ALA A 198 27.27 -18.00 8.78
C ALA A 198 28.21 -18.63 9.83
N LEU A 199 28.79 -19.79 9.53
CA LEU A 199 29.79 -20.43 10.41
C LEU A 199 31.06 -19.58 10.54
N ASN A 200 31.51 -18.95 9.44
CA ASN A 200 32.65 -18.03 9.47
C ASN A 200 32.35 -16.77 10.29
N LEU A 201 31.13 -16.22 10.21
CA LEU A 201 30.66 -15.14 11.08
C LEU A 201 30.66 -15.53 12.56
N LYS A 202 30.20 -16.75 12.88
CA LYS A 202 30.26 -17.28 14.26
C LYS A 202 31.69 -17.43 14.79
N GLN A 203 32.62 -17.85 13.95
CA GLN A 203 34.06 -17.89 14.33
C GLN A 203 34.62 -16.52 14.63
N LEU A 204 34.07 -15.45 14.08
CA LEU A 204 34.42 -14.06 14.40
C LEU A 204 33.72 -13.55 15.68
N GLY A 205 32.91 -14.38 16.33
CA GLY A 205 32.16 -14.03 17.53
C GLY A 205 30.81 -13.40 17.28
N ILE A 206 30.34 -13.37 16.03
CA ILE A 206 29.02 -12.81 15.67
C ILE A 206 27.93 -13.78 16.08
N GLY A 207 26.90 -13.31 16.75
CA GLY A 207 25.81 -14.13 17.26
C GLY A 207 24.52 -13.37 17.53
N ARG A 208 23.75 -13.89 18.49
CA ARG A 208 22.40 -13.38 18.81
C ARG A 208 22.45 -11.90 19.21
N GLU A 209 21.51 -11.13 18.65
CA GLU A 209 21.32 -9.69 18.90
C GLU A 209 22.49 -8.79 18.44
N ASP A 210 23.52 -9.35 17.81
CA ASP A 210 24.55 -8.54 17.15
C ASP A 210 24.00 -7.93 15.87
N PHE A 211 24.36 -6.66 15.63
CA PHE A 211 24.07 -5.99 14.37
C PHE A 211 25.25 -6.07 13.41
N VAL A 212 24.99 -6.52 12.19
CA VAL A 212 25.97 -6.54 11.10
C VAL A 212 25.51 -5.59 10.01
N ALA A 213 26.25 -4.51 9.81
CA ALA A 213 25.98 -3.59 8.71
C ALA A 213 26.32 -4.24 7.37
N VAL A 214 25.50 -4.05 6.37
CA VAL A 214 25.69 -4.61 5.01
C VAL A 214 25.69 -3.47 4.00
N CYS A 215 26.85 -3.18 3.42
CA CYS A 215 27.06 -2.18 2.38
C CYS A 215 27.54 -2.90 1.11
N MET A 216 26.60 -3.36 0.30
CA MET A 216 26.85 -4.17 -0.89
C MET A 216 25.88 -3.80 -1.99
N ASP A 217 26.34 -3.83 -3.25
CA ASP A 217 25.48 -3.71 -4.42
C ASP A 217 24.53 -4.90 -4.53
N ARG A 218 23.41 -4.68 -5.20
CA ARG A 218 22.46 -5.76 -5.51
C ARG A 218 23.12 -6.86 -6.29
N SER A 219 23.18 -8.03 -5.71
CA SER A 219 23.88 -9.20 -6.25
C SER A 219 23.45 -10.47 -5.54
N ALA A 220 23.81 -11.63 -6.11
CA ALA A 220 23.67 -12.91 -5.42
C ALA A 220 24.46 -12.93 -4.09
N SER A 221 25.62 -12.27 -4.06
CA SER A 221 26.46 -12.15 -2.86
C SER A 221 25.77 -11.38 -1.73
N LEU A 222 24.99 -10.34 -2.05
CA LEU A 222 24.15 -9.64 -1.07
C LEU A 222 23.13 -10.60 -0.45
N ILE A 223 22.40 -11.36 -1.26
CA ILE A 223 21.36 -12.31 -0.79
C ILE A 223 21.99 -13.38 0.12
N VAL A 224 23.12 -13.93 -0.30
CA VAL A 224 23.92 -14.87 0.52
C VAL A 224 24.29 -14.27 1.87
N SER A 225 24.75 -13.00 1.87
CA SER A 225 25.20 -12.29 3.07
C SER A 225 24.06 -12.07 4.07
N LEU A 226 22.88 -11.62 3.59
CA LEU A 226 21.71 -11.43 4.44
C LEU A 226 21.25 -12.75 5.08
N LEU A 227 21.18 -13.83 4.29
CA LEU A 227 20.86 -15.16 4.83
C LEU A 227 21.91 -15.66 5.80
N ALA A 228 23.20 -15.42 5.55
CA ALA A 228 24.29 -15.85 6.43
C ALA A 228 24.24 -15.14 7.79
N ILE A 229 23.97 -13.83 7.80
CA ILE A 229 23.82 -13.04 9.03
C ILE A 229 22.65 -13.59 9.86
N LEU A 230 21.49 -13.79 9.24
CA LEU A 230 20.33 -14.37 9.92
C LEU A 230 20.62 -15.78 10.44
N LYS A 231 21.29 -16.66 9.66
CA LYS A 231 21.70 -18.00 10.08
C LYS A 231 22.71 -17.99 11.23
N ALA A 232 23.54 -16.96 11.32
CA ALA A 232 24.44 -16.78 12.47
C ALA A 232 23.70 -16.34 13.75
N GLY A 233 22.42 -15.97 13.65
CA GLY A 233 21.61 -15.47 14.74
C GLY A 233 21.70 -13.95 14.94
N ALA A 234 22.39 -13.25 14.06
CA ALA A 234 22.56 -11.80 14.06
C ALA A 234 21.48 -11.11 13.22
N ALA A 235 21.33 -9.81 13.42
CA ALA A 235 20.44 -8.95 12.64
C ALA A 235 21.24 -8.13 11.62
N PHE A 236 20.73 -7.99 10.40
CA PHE A 236 21.41 -7.16 9.41
C PHE A 236 20.92 -5.70 9.46
N VAL A 237 21.83 -4.76 9.18
CA VAL A 237 21.55 -3.34 9.01
C VAL A 237 21.94 -2.95 7.59
N PRO A 238 20.98 -2.85 6.65
CA PRO A 238 21.32 -2.53 5.28
C PRO A 238 21.71 -1.06 5.16
N ILE A 239 22.81 -0.80 4.47
CA ILE A 239 23.36 0.53 4.23
C ILE A 239 23.49 0.72 2.72
N ASP A 240 22.92 1.80 2.22
CA ASP A 240 23.04 2.18 0.82
C ASP A 240 24.26 3.07 0.62
N SER A 241 25.17 2.66 -0.25
CA SER A 241 26.41 3.40 -0.55
C SER A 241 26.18 4.78 -1.16
N ALA A 242 24.99 5.01 -1.73
CA ALA A 242 24.59 6.32 -2.26
C ALA A 242 24.18 7.33 -1.17
N PHE A 243 24.08 6.90 0.10
CA PHE A 243 23.77 7.84 1.18
C PHE A 243 24.93 8.82 1.40
N PRO A 244 24.64 10.08 1.77
CA PRO A 244 25.66 11.03 2.18
C PRO A 244 26.54 10.47 3.30
N GLU A 245 27.85 10.77 3.28
CA GLU A 245 28.82 10.28 4.25
C GLU A 245 28.41 10.51 5.72
N GLN A 246 27.81 11.67 6.01
CA GLN A 246 27.28 11.98 7.34
C GLN A 246 26.16 11.03 7.78
N ARG A 247 25.30 10.59 6.83
CA ARG A 247 24.24 9.63 7.12
C ARG A 247 24.82 8.24 7.35
N LEU A 248 25.79 7.83 6.54
CA LEU A 248 26.50 6.56 6.72
C LEU A 248 27.18 6.50 8.08
N ALA A 249 27.92 7.56 8.45
CA ALA A 249 28.59 7.64 9.76
C ALA A 249 27.58 7.56 10.91
N HIS A 250 26.46 8.30 10.82
CA HIS A 250 25.40 8.24 11.84
C HIS A 250 24.82 6.84 11.98
N VAL A 251 24.48 6.17 10.88
CA VAL A 251 23.92 4.81 10.91
C VAL A 251 24.88 3.82 11.56
N LEU A 252 26.17 3.89 11.22
CA LEU A 252 27.18 3.00 11.80
C LEU A 252 27.43 3.24 13.30
N GLU A 253 27.37 4.49 13.75
CA GLU A 253 27.53 4.84 15.15
C GLU A 253 26.28 4.49 15.97
N ASP A 254 25.09 4.90 15.50
CA ASP A 254 23.81 4.76 16.21
C ASP A 254 23.37 3.29 16.31
N SER A 255 23.58 2.51 15.24
CA SER A 255 23.20 1.08 15.21
C SER A 255 24.02 0.20 16.15
N GLY A 256 25.22 0.64 16.57
CA GLY A 256 26.13 -0.18 17.34
C GLY A 256 26.58 -1.46 16.61
N CYS A 257 26.67 -1.42 15.28
CA CYS A 257 27.12 -2.57 14.50
C CYS A 257 28.49 -3.06 14.92
N VAL A 258 28.62 -4.37 15.15
CA VAL A 258 29.87 -5.02 15.52
C VAL A 258 30.76 -5.33 14.31
N LEU A 259 30.16 -5.36 13.12
CA LEU A 259 30.84 -5.67 11.86
C LEU A 259 30.17 -4.90 10.70
N VAL A 260 30.98 -4.47 9.73
CA VAL A 260 30.50 -4.01 8.42
C VAL A 260 30.94 -5.04 7.37
N LEU A 261 29.97 -5.60 6.68
CA LEU A 261 30.19 -6.48 5.55
C LEU A 261 30.04 -5.68 4.25
N THR A 262 31.03 -5.76 3.38
CA THR A 262 31.05 -5.02 2.12
C THR A 262 31.58 -5.87 0.97
N SER A 263 31.57 -5.34 -0.23
CA SER A 263 32.15 -5.99 -1.42
C SER A 263 32.90 -4.97 -2.27
N GLY A 264 34.04 -5.40 -2.83
CA GLY A 264 34.80 -4.67 -3.85
C GLY A 264 35.09 -3.21 -3.48
N ASP A 265 34.84 -2.30 -4.43
CA ASP A 265 35.18 -0.89 -4.31
C ASP A 265 34.36 -0.11 -3.28
N LEU A 266 33.25 -0.67 -2.80
CA LEU A 266 32.35 -0.02 -1.82
C LEU A 266 33.02 0.20 -0.46
N LYS A 267 34.08 -0.55 -0.16
CA LYS A 267 34.90 -0.31 1.05
C LYS A 267 35.45 1.12 1.11
N SER A 268 35.80 1.67 -0.03
CA SER A 268 36.31 3.04 -0.12
C SER A 268 35.25 4.12 0.06
N ALA A 269 33.96 3.79 -0.15
CA ALA A 269 32.83 4.68 0.05
C ALA A 269 32.38 4.78 1.51
N LEU A 270 32.82 3.85 2.37
CA LEU A 270 32.47 3.85 3.78
C LEU A 270 33.20 4.97 4.53
N PRO A 271 32.54 5.66 5.48
CA PRO A 271 33.18 6.65 6.33
C PRO A 271 34.23 5.99 7.24
N ARG A 272 35.14 6.79 7.79
CA ARG A 272 36.06 6.30 8.80
C ARG A 272 35.28 5.81 10.02
N THR A 273 35.45 4.55 10.37
CA THR A 273 34.80 3.91 11.52
C THR A 273 35.79 3.05 12.30
N THR A 274 35.51 2.85 13.57
CA THR A 274 36.22 1.89 14.43
C THR A 274 35.66 0.47 14.28
N THR A 275 34.49 0.33 13.67
CA THR A 275 33.84 -0.96 13.40
C THR A 275 34.67 -1.75 12.39
N LYS A 276 34.86 -3.03 12.66
CA LYS A 276 35.59 -3.93 11.76
C LYS A 276 34.89 -4.04 10.42
N ILE A 277 35.64 -3.80 9.33
CA ILE A 277 35.13 -3.97 7.95
C ILE A 277 35.72 -5.24 7.38
N ILE A 278 34.88 -6.12 6.84
CA ILE A 278 35.27 -7.37 6.18
C ILE A 278 34.62 -7.41 4.78
N GLU A 279 35.40 -7.84 3.81
CA GLU A 279 34.90 -8.05 2.44
C GLU A 279 34.24 -9.45 2.31
N TYR A 280 33.21 -9.54 1.46
CA TYR A 280 32.49 -10.78 1.20
C TYR A 280 33.43 -11.94 0.84
N ASP A 281 34.43 -11.69 -0.02
CA ASP A 281 35.38 -12.70 -0.49
C ASP A 281 36.29 -13.21 0.62
N GLU A 282 36.58 -12.40 1.65
CA GLU A 282 37.34 -12.84 2.82
C GLU A 282 36.56 -13.91 3.64
N LEU A 283 35.21 -13.83 3.64
CA LEU A 283 34.37 -14.78 4.37
C LEU A 283 34.04 -16.02 3.55
N THR A 284 33.98 -15.91 2.22
CA THR A 284 33.66 -17.04 1.34
C THR A 284 34.90 -17.79 0.87
N GLY A 285 36.05 -17.11 0.72
CA GLY A 285 37.31 -17.69 0.26
C GLY A 285 38.07 -18.56 1.30
N LYS A 286 37.69 -18.51 2.57
CA LYS A 286 38.24 -19.38 3.61
C LYS A 286 37.58 -20.76 3.58
N SER A 287 37.85 -21.53 2.54
CA SER A 287 37.65 -22.96 2.56
C SER A 287 38.61 -23.57 3.57
N SER A 288 38.20 -23.70 4.83
CA SER A 288 38.87 -24.60 5.75
C SER A 288 38.74 -26.00 5.17
N ALA A 289 39.85 -26.67 4.93
CA ALA A 289 39.93 -28.05 4.42
C ALA A 289 39.25 -29.10 5.31
N GLU A 290 38.75 -28.69 6.45
CA GLU A 290 37.90 -29.46 7.34
C GLU A 290 36.43 -29.06 7.05
N GLN A 291 35.67 -30.03 6.53
CA GLN A 291 34.20 -29.85 6.41
C GLN A 291 33.68 -29.51 7.82
N PRO A 292 33.12 -28.32 8.03
CA PRO A 292 32.60 -27.98 9.33
C PRO A 292 31.48 -28.97 9.66
N THR A 293 31.66 -29.69 10.76
CA THR A 293 30.58 -30.46 11.34
C THR A 293 29.37 -29.58 11.50
N THR A 294 28.21 -30.06 11.11
CA THR A 294 26.91 -29.37 11.10
C THR A 294 26.41 -28.87 12.47
N THR A 295 27.24 -29.01 13.50
CA THR A 295 26.97 -28.75 14.92
C THR A 295 27.40 -27.34 15.33
N GLY A 296 26.79 -26.30 14.79
CA GLY A 296 27.21 -24.94 15.17
C GLY A 296 26.18 -23.84 14.97
N LEU A 297 25.11 -24.10 14.23
CA LEU A 297 24.04 -23.13 14.06
C LEU A 297 22.87 -23.53 14.96
N GLU A 298 22.59 -22.69 15.95
CA GLU A 298 21.46 -22.87 16.87
C GLU A 298 20.13 -22.56 16.17
N ALA A 299 19.04 -23.05 16.74
CA ALA A 299 17.71 -22.65 16.31
C ALA A 299 17.51 -21.16 16.63
N ILE A 300 17.07 -20.42 15.64
CA ILE A 300 16.81 -18.99 15.78
C ILE A 300 15.49 -18.78 16.53
N ASP A 301 15.54 -17.99 17.59
CA ASP A 301 14.37 -17.58 18.36
C ASP A 301 13.55 -16.57 17.54
N LYS A 302 12.25 -16.80 17.44
CA LYS A 302 11.33 -15.90 16.73
C LYS A 302 11.29 -14.47 17.28
N CYS A 303 11.62 -14.29 18.54
CA CYS A 303 11.70 -12.98 19.21
C CYS A 303 13.07 -12.31 19.05
N SER A 304 14.06 -13.00 18.44
CA SER A 304 15.33 -12.36 18.08
C SER A 304 15.16 -11.38 16.93
N LEU A 305 16.01 -10.38 16.88
CA LEU A 305 16.02 -9.39 15.82
C LEU A 305 16.45 -10.02 14.48
N ALA A 306 15.75 -9.66 13.42
CA ALA A 306 16.06 -10.04 12.04
C ALA A 306 16.82 -8.93 11.32
N TYR A 307 16.36 -7.70 11.48
CA TYR A 307 17.00 -6.54 10.83
C TYR A 307 16.71 -5.23 11.55
N MET A 308 17.49 -4.19 11.20
CA MET A 308 17.22 -2.80 11.54
C MET A 308 17.32 -1.95 10.28
N ILE A 309 16.24 -1.25 9.93
CA ILE A 309 16.19 -0.30 8.81
C ILE A 309 16.05 1.12 9.33
N TYR A 310 16.83 2.05 8.75
CA TYR A 310 16.80 3.45 9.11
C TYR A 310 15.80 4.25 8.30
N THR A 311 14.85 4.86 9.01
CA THR A 311 13.82 5.73 8.43
C THR A 311 14.14 7.21 8.69
N SER A 312 13.55 8.11 7.89
CA SER A 312 13.65 9.55 8.11
C SER A 312 12.85 9.95 9.36
N GLY A 313 13.54 10.21 10.47
CA GLY A 313 12.88 10.63 11.70
C GLY A 313 12.26 12.03 11.59
N SER A 314 11.14 12.26 12.30
CA SER A 314 10.46 13.57 12.39
C SER A 314 11.35 14.69 12.95
N THR A 315 12.44 14.34 13.64
CA THR A 315 13.44 15.26 14.20
C THR A 315 14.59 15.57 13.24
N GLY A 316 14.56 15.07 12.00
CA GLY A 316 15.60 15.26 10.99
C GLY A 316 16.78 14.28 11.08
N ARG A 317 16.91 13.52 12.18
CA ARG A 317 17.90 12.44 12.28
C ARG A 317 17.26 11.09 11.96
N PRO A 318 17.91 10.23 11.14
CA PRO A 318 17.42 8.88 10.89
C PRO A 318 17.27 8.08 12.19
N LYS A 319 16.25 7.23 12.26
CA LYS A 319 15.98 6.32 13.38
C LYS A 319 16.02 4.88 12.89
N GLY A 320 16.68 4.00 13.65
CA GLY A 320 16.76 2.57 13.37
C GLY A 320 15.51 1.86 13.89
N VAL A 321 14.73 1.28 12.99
CA VAL A 321 13.56 0.45 13.30
C VAL A 321 14.00 -1.00 13.38
N MET A 322 13.89 -1.60 14.57
CA MET A 322 14.30 -2.97 14.85
C MET A 322 13.13 -3.93 14.68
N ILE A 323 13.29 -4.93 13.83
CA ILE A 323 12.23 -5.89 13.51
C ILE A 323 12.67 -7.31 13.89
N GLU A 324 11.81 -7.99 14.65
CA GLU A 324 11.99 -9.37 15.05
C GLU A 324 11.63 -10.35 13.93
N HIS A 325 12.17 -11.58 13.99
CA HIS A 325 11.83 -12.65 13.03
C HIS A 325 10.33 -12.94 12.96
N ARG A 326 9.60 -12.87 14.09
CA ARG A 326 8.14 -13.09 14.11
C ARG A 326 7.37 -12.02 13.33
N ALA A 327 7.79 -10.75 13.39
CA ALA A 327 7.14 -9.67 12.66
C ALA A 327 7.38 -9.79 11.15
N LEU A 328 8.62 -10.08 10.75
CA LEU A 328 8.96 -10.37 9.35
C LEU A 328 8.14 -11.58 8.83
N LEU A 329 8.05 -12.65 9.62
CA LEU A 329 7.28 -13.83 9.24
C LEU A 329 5.80 -13.52 9.09
N ASN A 330 5.21 -12.76 10.03
CA ASN A 330 3.79 -12.41 9.98
C ASN A 330 3.43 -11.72 8.66
N TYR A 331 4.25 -10.75 8.26
CA TYR A 331 4.09 -10.07 6.98
C TYR A 331 4.24 -11.04 5.79
N LEU A 332 5.31 -11.83 5.77
CA LEU A 332 5.60 -12.74 4.66
C LEU A 332 4.57 -13.87 4.52
N ALA A 333 4.00 -14.35 5.63
CA ALA A 333 2.94 -15.35 5.60
C ALA A 333 1.67 -14.81 4.96
N TRP A 334 1.30 -13.57 5.31
CA TRP A 334 0.20 -12.87 4.66
C TRP A 334 0.51 -12.62 3.17
N ALA A 335 1.68 -12.08 2.85
CA ALA A 335 2.10 -11.81 1.48
C ALA A 335 2.11 -13.08 0.62
N ARG A 336 2.56 -14.21 1.18
CA ARG A 336 2.53 -15.51 0.50
C ARG A 336 1.10 -15.95 0.18
N LYS A 337 0.17 -15.78 1.13
CA LYS A 337 -1.25 -16.10 0.94
C LYS A 337 -1.89 -15.23 -0.14
N GLU A 338 -1.58 -13.93 -0.17
CA GLU A 338 -2.19 -12.98 -1.11
C GLU A 338 -1.52 -12.97 -2.48
N TYR A 339 -0.20 -12.92 -2.50
CA TYR A 339 0.53 -12.69 -3.74
C TYR A 339 0.92 -13.99 -4.46
N MET A 340 1.03 -15.12 -3.72
CA MET A 340 1.43 -16.42 -4.24
C MET A 340 0.30 -17.47 -4.23
N ALA A 341 -0.97 -17.03 -4.09
CA ALA A 341 -2.13 -17.93 -4.01
C ALA A 341 -2.28 -18.83 -5.25
N ASP A 342 -1.90 -18.35 -6.41
CA ASP A 342 -1.97 -19.03 -7.71
C ASP A 342 -0.68 -19.76 -8.10
N GLY A 343 0.29 -19.83 -7.20
CA GLY A 343 1.55 -20.57 -7.38
C GLY A 343 2.81 -19.74 -7.20
N PRO A 344 3.98 -20.33 -7.46
CA PRO A 344 5.26 -19.62 -7.41
C PRO A 344 5.36 -18.53 -8.47
N HIS A 345 5.88 -17.37 -8.08
CA HIS A 345 6.09 -16.21 -8.96
C HIS A 345 7.47 -15.62 -8.73
N ASP A 346 8.21 -15.35 -9.79
CA ASP A 346 9.52 -14.74 -9.74
C ASP A 346 9.42 -13.23 -9.48
N LEU A 347 10.27 -12.69 -8.60
CA LEU A 347 10.32 -11.28 -8.25
C LEU A 347 11.67 -10.66 -8.60
N PRO A 348 11.71 -9.37 -8.99
CA PRO A 348 12.95 -8.65 -9.22
C PRO A 348 13.52 -8.07 -7.94
N LEU A 349 14.83 -8.09 -7.81
CA LEU A 349 15.59 -7.28 -6.86
C LEU A 349 16.23 -6.12 -7.64
N PHE A 350 15.57 -4.95 -7.61
CA PHE A 350 15.99 -3.75 -8.34
C PHE A 350 15.98 -2.47 -7.48
N SER A 351 15.46 -2.54 -6.25
CA SER A 351 15.42 -1.41 -5.31
C SER A 351 16.41 -1.59 -4.18
N SER A 352 16.74 -0.50 -3.48
CA SER A 352 17.67 -0.51 -2.36
C SER A 352 17.17 -1.39 -1.21
N VAL A 353 18.03 -2.23 -0.68
CA VAL A 353 17.72 -3.06 0.51
C VAL A 353 17.63 -2.26 1.81
N ALA A 354 18.05 -0.99 1.77
CA ALA A 354 17.87 -0.06 2.88
C ALA A 354 16.42 0.47 2.98
N ALA A 355 15.54 0.08 2.05
CA ALA A 355 14.10 0.34 2.09
C ALA A 355 13.34 -0.97 2.38
N ASP A 356 12.40 -0.93 3.32
CA ASP A 356 11.59 -2.08 3.73
C ASP A 356 10.76 -2.70 2.59
N LEU A 357 10.34 -1.88 1.64
CA LEU A 357 9.65 -2.31 0.42
C LEU A 357 10.38 -3.45 -0.29
N THR A 358 11.71 -3.48 -0.27
CA THR A 358 12.56 -4.47 -0.94
C THR A 358 12.53 -5.84 -0.25
N LEU A 359 12.19 -5.91 1.04
CA LEU A 359 12.20 -7.16 1.81
C LEU A 359 11.23 -8.21 1.26
N THR A 360 10.13 -7.78 0.66
CA THR A 360 9.21 -8.69 -0.05
C THR A 360 9.91 -9.39 -1.20
N SER A 361 10.63 -8.65 -2.04
CA SER A 361 11.38 -9.19 -3.17
C SER A 361 12.54 -10.10 -2.76
N LEU A 362 13.07 -9.92 -1.53
CA LEU A 362 14.15 -10.74 -0.98
C LEU A 362 13.66 -12.06 -0.39
N PHE A 363 12.62 -12.03 0.44
CA PHE A 363 12.26 -13.20 1.25
C PHE A 363 11.06 -13.97 0.71
N LEU A 364 10.08 -13.31 0.11
CA LEU A 364 8.86 -13.97 -0.37
C LEU A 364 9.15 -15.04 -1.44
N PRO A 365 10.00 -14.81 -2.46
CA PRO A 365 10.35 -15.86 -3.41
C PRO A 365 10.98 -17.09 -2.73
N LEU A 366 11.92 -16.87 -1.83
CA LEU A 366 12.70 -17.92 -1.17
C LEU A 366 11.86 -18.86 -0.29
N ILE A 367 10.79 -18.36 0.31
CA ILE A 367 9.86 -19.18 1.10
C ILE A 367 8.73 -19.79 0.27
N SER A 368 8.63 -19.43 -1.02
CA SER A 368 7.54 -19.83 -1.92
C SER A 368 8.00 -20.77 -3.05
N GLY A 369 9.31 -21.03 -3.19
CA GLY A 369 9.86 -21.88 -4.24
C GLY A 369 10.03 -21.17 -5.58
N SER A 370 10.12 -19.85 -5.53
CA SER A 370 10.32 -18.95 -6.68
C SER A 370 11.76 -18.44 -6.74
N SER A 371 12.12 -17.70 -7.79
CA SER A 371 13.44 -17.10 -7.92
C SER A 371 13.42 -15.58 -7.72
N ILE A 372 14.56 -15.08 -7.24
CA ILE A 372 14.90 -13.66 -7.22
C ILE A 372 15.72 -13.37 -8.47
N VAL A 373 15.25 -12.43 -9.30
CA VAL A 373 16.00 -11.96 -10.47
C VAL A 373 16.67 -10.63 -10.10
N VAL A 374 18.00 -10.62 -10.06
CA VAL A 374 18.79 -9.47 -9.63
C VAL A 374 19.01 -8.51 -10.80
N TYR A 375 18.72 -7.25 -10.58
CA TYR A 375 19.01 -6.14 -11.48
C TYR A 375 20.01 -5.21 -10.79
N PRO A 376 21.26 -5.11 -11.27
CA PRO A 376 22.31 -4.32 -10.64
C PRO A 376 21.96 -2.83 -10.65
N GLU A 377 22.62 -2.08 -9.79
CA GLU A 377 22.46 -0.62 -9.73
C GLU A 377 23.05 0.06 -10.95
N GLY A 378 22.37 1.12 -11.41
CA GLY A 378 22.88 1.97 -12.47
C GLY A 378 24.15 2.73 -12.01
N LYS A 379 25.17 2.80 -12.89
CA LYS A 379 26.45 3.44 -12.55
C LYS A 379 26.44 4.98 -12.59
N ASP A 380 25.37 5.58 -13.13
CA ASP A 380 25.32 7.02 -13.43
C ASP A 380 24.60 7.85 -12.37
N GLY A 381 24.42 7.33 -11.15
CA GLY A 381 23.80 8.04 -10.02
C GLY A 381 22.27 8.15 -10.08
N LEU A 382 21.63 7.72 -11.15
CA LEU A 382 20.18 7.58 -11.28
C LEU A 382 19.83 6.10 -11.46
N ASP A 383 19.17 5.52 -10.47
CA ASP A 383 18.78 4.11 -10.53
C ASP A 383 17.50 3.95 -11.38
N LEU A 384 17.70 3.61 -12.65
CA LEU A 384 16.63 3.30 -13.61
C LEU A 384 16.51 1.80 -13.90
N SER A 385 17.04 0.93 -13.04
CA SER A 385 16.99 -0.53 -13.22
C SER A 385 15.57 -1.09 -13.38
N ILE A 386 14.55 -0.38 -12.92
CA ILE A 386 13.15 -0.73 -13.19
C ILE A 386 12.84 -0.79 -14.70
N LEU A 387 13.47 0.04 -15.52
CA LEU A 387 13.28 0.01 -16.97
C LEU A 387 13.88 -1.27 -17.59
N GLU A 388 14.96 -1.79 -17.00
CA GLU A 388 15.54 -3.08 -17.39
C GLU A 388 14.60 -4.22 -16.99
N VAL A 389 13.98 -4.15 -15.80
CA VAL A 389 12.95 -5.11 -15.37
C VAL A 389 11.79 -5.16 -16.38
N TYR A 390 11.32 -3.98 -16.83
CA TYR A 390 10.22 -3.90 -17.80
C TYR A 390 10.61 -4.48 -19.15
N LYS A 391 11.83 -4.21 -19.60
CA LYS A 391 12.34 -4.66 -20.89
C LYS A 391 12.66 -6.16 -20.91
N ASP A 392 13.19 -6.70 -19.81
CA ASP A 392 13.64 -8.09 -19.72
C ASP A 392 12.47 -9.09 -19.64
N ASP A 393 11.32 -8.65 -19.12
CA ASP A 393 10.06 -9.40 -19.01
C ASP A 393 10.23 -10.83 -18.44
N ARG A 394 11.04 -10.97 -17.37
CA ARG A 394 11.40 -12.28 -16.77
C ARG A 394 10.70 -12.56 -15.46
N VAL A 395 9.99 -11.60 -14.90
CA VAL A 395 9.36 -11.70 -13.57
C VAL A 395 7.84 -11.65 -13.65
N ASP A 396 7.17 -12.20 -12.65
CA ASP A 396 5.71 -12.31 -12.63
C ASP A 396 5.08 -11.25 -11.72
N ILE A 397 5.80 -10.84 -10.67
CA ILE A 397 5.35 -9.84 -9.69
C ILE A 397 6.42 -8.75 -9.57
N ILE A 398 6.01 -7.50 -9.54
CA ILE A 398 6.91 -6.37 -9.27
C ILE A 398 6.37 -5.59 -8.08
N LYS A 399 7.20 -5.41 -7.04
CA LYS A 399 6.94 -4.47 -5.96
C LYS A 399 7.70 -3.18 -6.20
N LEU A 400 6.99 -2.06 -6.30
CA LEU A 400 7.52 -0.80 -6.80
C LEU A 400 6.79 0.41 -6.20
N THR A 401 7.38 1.60 -6.36
CA THR A 401 6.72 2.84 -5.95
C THR A 401 5.82 3.41 -7.08
N PRO A 402 4.87 4.30 -6.77
CA PRO A 402 4.12 5.03 -7.79
C PRO A 402 5.01 5.77 -8.79
N SER A 403 6.15 6.31 -8.35
CA SER A 403 7.13 6.95 -9.24
C SER A 403 7.73 5.97 -10.25
N HIS A 404 8.12 4.75 -9.82
CA HIS A 404 8.55 3.68 -10.73
C HIS A 404 7.43 3.27 -11.69
N LEU A 405 6.20 3.17 -11.19
CA LEU A 405 5.04 2.80 -12.00
C LEU A 405 4.73 3.85 -13.08
N ALA A 406 4.95 5.12 -12.79
CA ALA A 406 4.75 6.20 -13.75
C ALA A 406 5.70 6.11 -14.95
N LEU A 407 6.89 5.51 -14.79
CA LEU A 407 7.83 5.28 -15.90
C LEU A 407 7.30 4.24 -16.90
N LEU A 408 6.44 3.32 -16.45
CA LEU A 408 5.79 2.35 -17.33
C LEU A 408 4.82 3.03 -18.32
N ASP A 409 4.14 4.10 -17.87
CA ASP A 409 3.16 4.85 -18.67
C ASP A 409 3.78 5.50 -19.92
N GLY A 410 5.10 5.73 -19.92
CA GLY A 410 5.87 6.23 -21.08
C GLY A 410 6.76 5.20 -21.77
N SER A 411 6.69 3.93 -21.36
CA SER A 411 7.56 2.88 -21.89
C SER A 411 7.04 2.33 -23.21
N GLU A 412 7.95 2.11 -24.18
CA GLU A 412 7.64 1.41 -25.42
C GLU A 412 7.48 -0.12 -25.22
N ALA A 413 7.98 -0.65 -24.09
CA ALA A 413 7.93 -2.07 -23.76
C ALA A 413 7.03 -2.29 -22.53
N LEU A 414 5.89 -2.95 -22.76
CA LEU A 414 5.03 -3.42 -21.69
C LEU A 414 5.43 -4.85 -21.31
N PRO A 415 5.84 -5.12 -20.06
CA PRO A 415 6.18 -6.48 -19.63
C PRO A 415 4.92 -7.36 -19.61
N VAL A 416 4.87 -8.35 -20.49
CA VAL A 416 3.70 -9.21 -20.71
C VAL A 416 3.59 -10.31 -19.64
N ARG A 417 4.73 -10.75 -19.10
CA ARG A 417 4.81 -11.80 -18.09
C ARG A 417 4.28 -11.31 -16.73
N VAL A 418 4.35 -10.01 -16.45
CA VAL A 418 3.92 -9.44 -15.18
C VAL A 418 2.42 -9.57 -14.99
N LYS A 419 2.01 -10.21 -13.90
CA LYS A 419 0.61 -10.46 -13.52
C LYS A 419 0.14 -9.59 -12.37
N LYS A 420 1.07 -9.21 -11.49
CA LYS A 420 0.76 -8.48 -10.27
C LYS A 420 1.73 -7.33 -10.05
N LEU A 421 1.20 -6.17 -9.69
CA LEU A 421 1.96 -5.00 -9.28
C LEU A 421 1.62 -4.68 -7.83
N ILE A 422 2.62 -4.64 -6.95
CA ILE A 422 2.48 -4.25 -5.56
C ILE A 422 3.05 -2.85 -5.43
N VAL A 423 2.19 -1.87 -5.27
CA VAL A 423 2.54 -0.44 -5.31
C VAL A 423 2.52 0.13 -3.90
N GLY A 424 3.62 0.72 -3.46
CA GLY A 424 3.73 1.27 -2.12
C GLY A 424 4.83 2.33 -1.96
N GLY A 425 4.96 2.89 -0.77
CA GLY A 425 6.01 3.85 -0.41
C GLY A 425 5.72 5.31 -0.75
N GLU A 426 4.73 5.61 -1.58
CA GLU A 426 4.34 6.96 -1.99
C GLU A 426 2.82 7.06 -2.15
N ASP A 427 2.28 8.28 -2.30
CA ASP A 427 0.86 8.51 -2.57
C ASP A 427 0.45 7.96 -3.94
N PHE A 428 -0.36 6.92 -3.96
CA PHE A 428 -0.80 6.22 -5.16
C PHE A 428 -2.13 6.75 -5.69
N LYS A 429 -2.08 7.52 -6.75
CA LYS A 429 -3.27 8.13 -7.37
C LYS A 429 -4.10 7.12 -8.17
N ALA A 430 -5.41 7.11 -7.95
CA ALA A 430 -6.34 6.27 -8.71
C ALA A 430 -6.27 6.49 -10.23
N SER A 431 -5.92 7.69 -10.68
CA SER A 431 -5.72 7.99 -12.10
C SER A 431 -4.55 7.20 -12.70
N LEU A 432 -3.43 7.07 -11.97
CA LEU A 432 -2.29 6.26 -12.40
C LEU A 432 -2.66 4.76 -12.44
N ALA A 433 -3.34 4.27 -11.41
CA ALA A 433 -3.81 2.88 -11.37
C ALA A 433 -4.71 2.53 -12.57
N ARG A 434 -5.67 3.41 -12.91
CA ARG A 434 -6.56 3.22 -14.08
C ARG A 434 -5.80 3.21 -15.38
N ARG A 435 -4.85 4.13 -15.58
CA ARG A 435 -4.02 4.17 -16.80
C ARG A 435 -3.23 2.88 -16.97
N VAL A 436 -2.51 2.47 -15.93
CA VAL A 436 -1.72 1.23 -15.96
C VAL A 436 -2.61 0.00 -16.18
N SER A 437 -3.75 -0.12 -15.50
CA SER A 437 -4.71 -1.20 -15.75
C SER A 437 -5.18 -1.22 -17.21
N SER A 438 -5.42 -0.05 -17.81
CA SER A 438 -5.81 0.06 -19.21
C SER A 438 -4.71 -0.37 -20.17
N LEU A 439 -3.42 -0.10 -19.87
CA LEU A 439 -2.29 -0.58 -20.67
C LEU A 439 -2.25 -2.11 -20.76
N TYR A 440 -2.63 -2.80 -19.68
CA TYR A 440 -2.74 -4.26 -19.63
C TYR A 440 -4.09 -4.82 -20.07
N GLY A 441 -4.97 -3.97 -20.65
CA GLY A 441 -6.32 -4.39 -21.03
C GLY A 441 -7.17 -4.91 -19.87
N GLY A 442 -6.90 -4.47 -18.64
CA GLY A 442 -7.55 -4.94 -17.42
C GLY A 442 -7.02 -6.28 -16.88
N ASN A 443 -6.02 -6.90 -17.52
CA ASN A 443 -5.51 -8.22 -17.14
C ASN A 443 -4.33 -8.17 -16.18
N ILE A 444 -4.27 -7.17 -15.30
CA ILE A 444 -3.26 -7.04 -14.24
C ILE A 444 -3.91 -6.81 -12.89
N THR A 445 -3.39 -7.45 -11.87
CA THR A 445 -3.80 -7.17 -10.49
C THR A 445 -2.88 -6.13 -9.88
N ILE A 446 -3.46 -5.04 -9.37
CA ILE A 446 -2.71 -3.96 -8.73
C ILE A 446 -3.10 -3.92 -7.26
N TYR A 447 -2.11 -4.12 -6.40
CA TYR A 447 -2.24 -3.96 -4.95
C TYR A 447 -1.72 -2.58 -4.54
N ASN A 448 -2.42 -1.91 -3.63
CA ASN A 448 -1.92 -0.72 -2.96
C ASN A 448 -1.51 -1.12 -1.53
N GLU A 449 -0.20 -1.16 -1.27
CA GLU A 449 0.37 -1.56 0.01
C GLU A 449 1.07 -0.37 0.65
N TYR A 450 0.65 0.01 1.83
CA TYR A 450 1.21 1.13 2.57
C TYR A 450 1.21 0.85 4.07
N GLY A 451 2.18 1.45 4.74
CA GLY A 451 2.37 1.34 6.19
C GLY A 451 3.73 1.95 6.57
N PRO A 452 3.96 2.25 7.84
CA PRO A 452 5.28 2.62 8.33
C PRO A 452 6.17 1.38 8.40
N THR A 453 7.48 1.61 8.48
CA THR A 453 8.49 0.52 8.65
C THR A 453 8.32 -0.16 10.01
N GLU A 454 7.83 0.58 11.01
CA GLU A 454 7.46 0.10 12.35
C GLU A 454 6.33 -0.93 12.31
#